data_0dfb8e5284446333ca6844208eec2e83
#
_entry.id   0dfb8e5284446333ca6844208eec2e83
#
_cell.length_a   1.000
_cell.length_b   1.000
_cell.length_c   1.000
_cell.angle_alpha   90.00
_cell.angle_beta   90.00
_cell.angle_gamma   90.00
#
_symmetry.space_group_name_H-M   'P 1'
#
loop_
_entity.id
_entity.type
_entity.pdbx_description
1 polymer ?
#
loop_
_entity_poly.entity_id
_entity_poly.type
_entity_poly.pdbx_seq_one_letter_code
_entity_poly.pdbx_strand_id
1 'polypeptide(L)'
;MASTSDYERSPTVTEADTPLAEKLKSLWETRPGFMGWLATVDHKEIGLRYIITAFAFLIAGGIEALIFRVQLAWSNMHVLKPEQFDQLFTMHGMTMIFLYAGPILSGFSNYLWPLLLGSRDMALPRLNALSYWIYLCAGLFLYSAFLIGFGPNVGWFNYVPLAARAYNNGPNIDVYALGMILLGISTTVGAVNFIVTFLRMRAPGMSINRVPILIWGTLTANAANLFAIPSVSLAFFLLWMDRNLGTHFFDVTAGGSALLWQHLFWMFGHPWVYAIVLPAMGMVSDGLPVFCRRPLVGYTAVALATVATMVLGFGVWVHHMFATGLPNISLSFFSAASIIITVPSAVGVFAWLATIWTGRPVFTTPFLFFASSIILFTIGGVSGFMTGSVPVDWQLTDTYFVVAHIHYVLIGINVFPVVGALYFWFPKF
;
A
#
# COMPACT_ATOMS: atom_id res chain seq x y z
N MET A 1 18.10 -52.77 13.19
CA MET A 1 16.77 -52.71 13.82
C MET A 1 16.92 -51.85 15.08
N ALA A 2 16.65 -50.58 15.01
CA ALA A 2 16.59 -49.66 16.14
C ALA A 2 15.13 -49.59 16.57
N SER A 3 14.87 -49.70 17.87
CA SER A 3 13.55 -49.85 18.46
C SER A 3 12.75 -48.54 18.39
N THR A 4 11.50 -48.67 18.03
CA THR A 4 10.50 -47.59 17.86
C THR A 4 9.92 -47.07 19.18
N SER A 5 10.66 -47.11 20.31
CA SER A 5 10.10 -46.83 21.63
C SER A 5 10.44 -45.42 22.21
N ASP A 6 11.14 -44.56 21.51
CA ASP A 6 11.59 -43.27 22.07
C ASP A 6 10.82 -42.03 21.62
N TYR A 7 9.65 -42.21 20.98
CA TYR A 7 8.82 -41.08 20.45
C TYR A 7 7.55 -40.79 21.28
N GLU A 8 7.37 -41.42 22.42
CA GLU A 8 6.22 -41.15 23.28
C GLU A 8 6.69 -40.65 24.67
N ARG A 9 6.88 -39.37 24.78
CA ARG A 9 6.55 -38.58 26.00
C ARG A 9 6.58 -37.10 25.63
N SER A 10 5.44 -36.58 25.17
CA SER A 10 5.13 -35.18 25.43
C SER A 10 5.32 -34.90 26.90
N PRO A 11 6.01 -33.82 27.32
CA PRO A 11 6.09 -33.50 28.72
C PRO A 11 4.66 -33.34 29.24
N THR A 12 4.24 -34.23 30.14
CA THR A 12 2.98 -34.08 30.86
C THR A 12 3.08 -32.77 31.64
N VAL A 13 2.20 -31.82 31.32
CA VAL A 13 2.03 -30.56 32.07
C VAL A 13 1.85 -30.98 33.55
N THR A 14 2.80 -30.66 34.40
CA THR A 14 2.69 -30.97 35.81
C THR A 14 1.72 -30.00 36.49
N GLU A 15 1.06 -30.38 37.58
CA GLU A 15 0.16 -29.47 38.34
C GLU A 15 0.85 -28.16 38.78
N ALA A 16 2.16 -28.14 38.89
CA ALA A 16 2.97 -26.95 39.19
C ALA A 16 2.99 -25.92 38.04
N ASP A 17 2.75 -26.36 36.79
CA ASP A 17 2.76 -25.48 35.60
C ASP A 17 1.38 -24.79 35.35
N THR A 18 0.32 -25.30 35.99
CA THR A 18 -1.06 -24.80 35.82
C THR A 18 -1.21 -23.31 36.16
N PRO A 19 -0.65 -22.77 37.27
CA PRO A 19 -0.73 -21.37 37.62
C PRO A 19 0.00 -20.46 36.62
N LEU A 20 1.10 -20.93 36.04
CA LEU A 20 1.85 -20.19 35.03
C LEU A 20 1.09 -20.19 33.70
N ALA A 21 0.52 -21.32 33.29
CA ALA A 21 -0.27 -21.45 32.10
C ALA A 21 -1.53 -20.57 32.16
N GLU A 22 -2.24 -20.55 33.27
CA GLU A 22 -3.41 -19.67 33.48
C GLU A 22 -3.01 -18.20 33.49
N LYS A 23 -1.90 -17.84 34.12
CA LYS A 23 -1.39 -16.48 34.13
C LYS A 23 -0.94 -16.03 32.72
N LEU A 24 -0.32 -16.89 31.94
CA LEU A 24 0.03 -16.65 30.55
C LEU A 24 -1.23 -16.52 29.69
N LYS A 25 -2.22 -17.40 29.90
CA LYS A 25 -3.49 -17.34 29.21
C LYS A 25 -4.20 -16.00 29.46
N SER A 26 -4.29 -15.57 30.72
CA SER A 26 -4.92 -14.28 31.08
C SER A 26 -4.22 -13.06 30.48
N LEU A 27 -2.91 -13.18 30.16
CA LEU A 27 -2.14 -12.12 29.48
C LEU A 27 -2.37 -12.11 27.96
N TRP A 28 -2.80 -13.25 27.38
CA TRP A 28 -2.92 -13.43 25.94
C TRP A 28 -4.36 -13.42 25.42
N GLU A 29 -5.33 -13.70 26.28
CA GLU A 29 -6.73 -13.64 25.90
C GLU A 29 -7.22 -12.20 25.80
N THR A 30 -7.87 -11.88 24.70
CA THR A 30 -8.62 -10.62 24.58
C THR A 30 -9.76 -10.62 25.59
N ARG A 31 -9.93 -9.52 26.32
CA ARG A 31 -11.07 -9.37 27.25
C ARG A 31 -12.39 -9.59 26.52
N PRO A 32 -13.31 -10.38 27.06
CA PRO A 32 -14.60 -10.63 26.43
C PRO A 32 -15.46 -9.36 26.31
N GLY A 33 -16.36 -9.36 25.35
CA GLY A 33 -17.34 -8.29 25.15
C GLY A 33 -16.81 -7.13 24.28
N PHE A 34 -17.71 -6.16 24.03
CA PHE A 34 -17.45 -5.04 23.12
C PHE A 34 -16.24 -4.19 23.52
N MET A 35 -16.09 -3.91 24.81
CA MET A 35 -14.94 -3.12 25.29
C MET A 35 -13.60 -3.87 25.16
N GLY A 36 -13.60 -5.19 25.32
CA GLY A 36 -12.43 -6.01 25.04
C GLY A 36 -12.08 -5.97 23.56
N TRP A 37 -13.06 -6.14 22.70
CA TRP A 37 -12.89 -6.01 21.26
C TRP A 37 -12.36 -4.62 20.88
N LEU A 38 -12.90 -3.55 21.42
CA LEU A 38 -12.45 -2.19 21.11
C LEU A 38 -11.01 -1.93 21.54
N ALA A 39 -10.59 -2.45 22.70
CA ALA A 39 -9.30 -2.17 23.34
C ALA A 39 -8.22 -3.22 23.03
N THR A 40 -8.51 -4.22 22.18
CA THR A 40 -7.51 -5.26 21.84
C THR A 40 -6.25 -4.65 21.24
N VAL A 41 -5.13 -5.26 21.58
CA VAL A 41 -3.81 -4.94 21.04
C VAL A 41 -3.21 -6.13 20.29
N ASP A 42 -3.92 -7.25 20.19
CA ASP A 42 -3.48 -8.47 19.49
C ASP A 42 -3.31 -8.18 17.98
N HIS A 43 -2.14 -8.48 17.49
CA HIS A 43 -1.77 -8.20 16.09
C HIS A 43 -2.67 -8.92 15.07
N LYS A 44 -3.21 -10.10 15.42
CA LYS A 44 -4.08 -10.87 14.52
C LYS A 44 -5.45 -10.21 14.39
N GLU A 45 -6.04 -9.80 15.52
CA GLU A 45 -7.32 -9.09 15.50
C GLU A 45 -7.21 -7.74 14.80
N ILE A 46 -6.13 -7.00 15.05
CA ILE A 46 -5.86 -5.73 14.36
C ILE A 46 -5.64 -5.98 12.87
N GLY A 47 -4.87 -7.02 12.50
CA GLY A 47 -4.67 -7.41 11.10
C GLY A 47 -5.97 -7.73 10.38
N LEU A 48 -6.85 -8.53 10.99
CA LEU A 48 -8.18 -8.86 10.43
C LEU A 48 -9.07 -7.61 10.30
N ARG A 49 -9.03 -6.69 11.26
CA ARG A 49 -9.78 -5.43 11.16
C ARG A 49 -9.31 -4.59 9.96
N TYR A 50 -8.00 -4.46 9.76
CA TYR A 50 -7.46 -3.79 8.58
C TYR A 50 -7.94 -4.46 7.30
N ILE A 51 -7.87 -5.81 7.21
CA ILE A 51 -8.28 -6.57 6.04
C ILE A 51 -9.77 -6.35 5.74
N ILE A 52 -10.64 -6.53 6.73
CA ILE A 52 -12.09 -6.37 6.57
C ILE A 52 -12.45 -4.93 6.18
N THR A 53 -11.87 -3.95 6.87
CA THR A 53 -12.13 -2.53 6.59
C THR A 53 -11.64 -2.13 5.20
N ALA A 54 -10.45 -2.60 4.80
CA ALA A 54 -9.92 -2.33 3.46
C ALA A 54 -10.79 -2.95 2.36
N PHE A 55 -11.30 -4.17 2.56
CA PHE A 55 -12.26 -4.76 1.61
C PHE A 55 -13.59 -4.00 1.56
N ALA A 56 -14.07 -3.47 2.69
CA ALA A 56 -15.25 -2.61 2.68
C ALA A 56 -15.01 -1.34 1.84
N PHE A 57 -13.84 -0.72 1.97
CA PHE A 57 -13.46 0.42 1.14
C PHE A 57 -13.20 0.04 -0.32
N LEU A 58 -12.66 -1.14 -0.62
CA LEU A 58 -12.57 -1.64 -2.00
C LEU A 58 -13.94 -1.73 -2.66
N ILE A 59 -14.94 -2.23 -1.94
CA ILE A 59 -16.32 -2.31 -2.45
C ILE A 59 -16.89 -0.90 -2.65
N ALA A 60 -16.71 0.01 -1.68
CA ALA A 60 -17.19 1.38 -1.79
C ALA A 60 -16.57 2.10 -3.00
N GLY A 61 -15.25 2.09 -3.13
CA GLY A 61 -14.57 2.68 -4.29
C GLY A 61 -14.89 1.97 -5.62
N GLY A 62 -15.17 0.66 -5.59
CA GLY A 62 -15.68 -0.08 -6.74
C GLY A 62 -17.05 0.39 -7.19
N ILE A 63 -17.96 0.66 -6.24
CA ILE A 63 -19.29 1.23 -6.52
C ILE A 63 -19.16 2.63 -7.13
N GLU A 64 -18.29 3.49 -6.58
CA GLU A 64 -17.98 4.81 -7.14
C GLU A 64 -17.56 4.69 -8.61
N ALA A 65 -16.63 3.75 -8.91
CA ALA A 65 -16.19 3.50 -10.27
C ALA A 65 -17.32 3.03 -11.19
N LEU A 66 -18.17 2.11 -10.73
CA LEU A 66 -19.30 1.63 -11.52
C LEU A 66 -20.27 2.77 -11.86
N ILE A 67 -20.56 3.66 -10.92
CA ILE A 67 -21.47 4.80 -11.13
C ILE A 67 -20.94 5.73 -12.22
N PHE A 68 -19.68 6.19 -12.11
CA PHE A 68 -19.15 7.08 -13.16
C PHE A 68 -18.87 6.34 -14.49
N ARG A 69 -18.68 5.01 -14.49
CA ARG A 69 -18.60 4.22 -15.74
C ARG A 69 -19.97 4.09 -16.42
N VAL A 70 -21.05 4.05 -15.65
CA VAL A 70 -22.41 4.12 -16.23
C VAL A 70 -22.62 5.47 -16.96
N GLN A 71 -22.17 6.59 -16.36
CA GLN A 71 -22.20 7.90 -17.03
C GLN A 71 -21.47 7.90 -18.38
N LEU A 72 -20.43 7.09 -18.53
CA LEU A 72 -19.60 7.01 -19.75
C LEU A 72 -20.00 5.86 -20.68
N ALA A 73 -21.10 5.14 -20.42
CA ALA A 73 -21.51 3.97 -21.20
C ALA A 73 -21.96 4.31 -22.62
N TRP A 74 -22.62 5.47 -22.81
CA TRP A 74 -23.04 6.00 -24.09
C TRP A 74 -22.80 7.51 -24.18
N SER A 75 -22.75 8.01 -25.40
CA SER A 75 -22.64 9.46 -25.65
C SER A 75 -23.86 10.19 -25.08
N ASN A 76 -23.64 11.37 -24.53
CA ASN A 76 -24.70 12.26 -24.01
C ASN A 76 -25.54 11.65 -22.86
N MET A 77 -25.00 10.73 -22.06
CA MET A 77 -25.66 10.30 -20.84
C MET A 77 -25.72 11.46 -19.82
N HIS A 78 -26.80 11.50 -19.04
CA HIS A 78 -27.04 12.53 -18.01
C HIS A 78 -27.36 11.88 -16.64
N VAL A 79 -26.64 10.83 -16.26
CA VAL A 79 -26.81 10.15 -14.97
C VAL A 79 -26.20 10.99 -13.86
N LEU A 80 -25.05 11.62 -14.13
CA LEU A 80 -24.33 12.47 -13.19
C LEU A 80 -24.19 13.90 -13.76
N LYS A 81 -24.25 14.89 -12.86
CA LYS A 81 -23.76 16.23 -13.16
C LYS A 81 -22.22 16.21 -13.22
N PRO A 82 -21.57 17.14 -13.95
CA PRO A 82 -20.10 17.20 -14.01
C PRO A 82 -19.44 17.22 -12.63
N GLU A 83 -19.93 18.05 -11.73
CA GLU A 83 -19.44 18.14 -10.36
C GLU A 83 -19.53 16.80 -9.59
N GLN A 84 -20.63 16.06 -9.77
CA GLN A 84 -20.81 14.73 -9.13
C GLN A 84 -19.85 13.69 -9.72
N PHE A 85 -19.59 13.79 -11.03
CA PHE A 85 -18.61 12.94 -11.69
C PHE A 85 -17.23 13.19 -11.12
N ASP A 86 -16.77 14.43 -10.99
CA ASP A 86 -15.48 14.82 -10.47
C ASP A 86 -15.32 14.38 -8.99
N GLN A 87 -16.38 14.51 -8.19
CA GLN A 87 -16.39 14.04 -6.81
C GLN A 87 -16.21 12.52 -6.71
N LEU A 88 -17.00 11.75 -7.47
CA LEU A 88 -16.89 10.29 -7.47
C LEU A 88 -15.55 9.80 -8.02
N PHE A 89 -15.03 10.45 -9.07
CA PHE A 89 -13.73 10.14 -9.64
C PHE A 89 -12.59 10.39 -8.64
N THR A 90 -12.65 11.54 -7.97
CA THR A 90 -11.68 11.90 -6.91
C THR A 90 -11.73 10.92 -5.73
N MET A 91 -12.94 10.61 -5.25
CA MET A 91 -13.12 9.72 -4.12
C MET A 91 -12.75 8.28 -4.45
N HIS A 92 -13.05 7.80 -5.68
CA HIS A 92 -12.58 6.50 -6.15
C HIS A 92 -11.05 6.39 -6.07
N GLY A 93 -10.32 7.35 -6.64
CA GLY A 93 -8.86 7.34 -6.63
C GLY A 93 -8.28 7.36 -5.20
N MET A 94 -8.81 8.26 -4.37
CA MET A 94 -8.43 8.38 -2.96
C MET A 94 -8.72 7.08 -2.18
N THR A 95 -9.92 6.54 -2.31
CA THR A 95 -10.35 5.33 -1.62
C THR A 95 -9.51 4.13 -2.01
N MET A 96 -9.28 3.93 -3.30
CA MET A 96 -8.52 2.78 -3.78
C MET A 96 -7.05 2.83 -3.35
N ILE A 97 -6.43 4.00 -3.36
CA ILE A 97 -5.01 4.15 -3.04
C ILE A 97 -4.79 4.20 -1.52
N PHE A 98 -5.54 5.02 -0.78
CA PHE A 98 -5.26 5.31 0.63
C PHE A 98 -6.09 4.48 1.61
N LEU A 99 -7.29 4.06 1.25
CA LEU A 99 -8.16 3.31 2.15
C LEU A 99 -8.20 1.80 1.84
N TYR A 100 -7.77 1.39 0.63
CA TYR A 100 -7.67 -0.02 0.29
C TYR A 100 -6.22 -0.49 0.09
N ALA A 101 -5.48 -0.01 -0.94
CA ALA A 101 -4.26 -0.65 -1.41
C ALA A 101 -3.14 -0.69 -0.36
N GLY A 102 -2.91 0.38 0.39
CA GLY A 102 -1.96 0.41 1.50
C GLY A 102 -2.44 -0.36 2.72
N PRO A 103 -3.65 -0.06 3.23
CA PRO A 103 -4.19 -0.70 4.43
C PRO A 103 -4.39 -2.21 4.32
N ILE A 104 -4.76 -2.76 3.18
CA ILE A 104 -4.87 -4.22 3.00
C ILE A 104 -3.53 -4.91 3.23
N LEU A 105 -2.45 -4.35 2.71
CA LEU A 105 -1.09 -4.86 2.93
C LEU A 105 -0.64 -4.71 4.38
N SER A 106 -1.01 -3.61 5.03
CA SER A 106 -0.81 -3.41 6.46
C SER A 106 -1.55 -4.46 7.29
N GLY A 107 -2.77 -4.82 6.89
CA GLY A 107 -3.57 -5.87 7.53
C GLY A 107 -2.89 -7.24 7.46
N PHE A 108 -2.52 -7.67 6.26
CA PHE A 108 -1.77 -8.92 6.08
C PHE A 108 -0.45 -8.91 6.84
N SER A 109 0.28 -7.79 6.78
CA SER A 109 1.56 -7.68 7.48
C SER A 109 1.39 -7.72 8.99
N ASN A 110 0.40 -7.02 9.55
CA ASN A 110 0.09 -7.10 10.97
C ASN A 110 -0.20 -8.53 11.42
N TYR A 111 -1.00 -9.26 10.64
CA TYR A 111 -1.33 -10.65 10.97
C TYR A 111 -0.11 -11.57 10.87
N LEU A 112 0.63 -11.50 9.77
CA LEU A 112 1.65 -12.49 9.39
C LEU A 112 3.03 -12.20 9.98
N TRP A 113 3.43 -10.95 10.21
CA TRP A 113 4.79 -10.63 10.63
C TRP A 113 5.23 -11.31 11.93
N PRO A 114 4.47 -11.23 13.03
CA PRO A 114 4.88 -11.94 14.24
C PRO A 114 4.99 -13.46 14.01
N LEU A 115 4.08 -14.04 13.23
CA LEU A 115 4.12 -15.47 12.88
C LEU A 115 5.36 -15.82 12.04
N LEU A 116 5.69 -14.99 11.04
CA LEU A 116 6.84 -15.20 10.15
C LEU A 116 8.18 -14.90 10.83
N LEU A 117 8.23 -13.97 11.78
CA LEU A 117 9.43 -13.63 12.54
C LEU A 117 9.63 -14.50 13.78
N GLY A 118 8.62 -15.31 14.15
CA GLY A 118 8.64 -16.10 15.37
C GLY A 118 8.54 -15.23 16.62
N SER A 119 7.91 -14.07 16.53
CA SER A 119 7.61 -13.18 17.66
C SER A 119 6.18 -13.39 18.14
N ARG A 120 5.94 -13.03 19.41
CA ARG A 120 4.63 -13.14 20.03
C ARG A 120 3.64 -12.11 19.48
N ASP A 121 4.09 -10.89 19.28
CA ASP A 121 3.29 -9.73 18.83
C ASP A 121 4.20 -8.72 18.13
N MET A 122 3.62 -7.61 17.68
CA MET A 122 4.36 -6.43 17.24
C MET A 122 5.08 -5.79 18.45
N ALA A 123 6.18 -5.07 18.19
CA ALA A 123 6.99 -4.48 19.26
C ALA A 123 6.22 -3.43 20.09
N LEU A 124 5.30 -2.72 19.48
CA LEU A 124 4.52 -1.63 20.09
C LEU A 124 3.01 -1.87 19.90
N PRO A 125 2.39 -2.82 20.65
CA PRO A 125 1.02 -3.27 20.37
C PRO A 125 -0.04 -2.17 20.54
N ARG A 126 0.13 -1.26 21.51
CA ARG A 126 -0.79 -0.11 21.71
C ARG A 126 -0.71 0.87 20.55
N LEU A 127 0.49 1.10 20.03
CA LEU A 127 0.71 1.96 18.88
C LEU A 127 0.12 1.32 17.61
N ASN A 128 0.16 -0.01 17.53
CA ASN A 128 -0.47 -0.79 16.47
C ASN A 128 -2.00 -0.59 16.45
N ALA A 129 -2.65 -0.72 17.60
CA ALA A 129 -4.08 -0.46 17.74
C ALA A 129 -4.44 0.99 17.40
N LEU A 130 -3.62 1.97 17.84
CA LEU A 130 -3.81 3.39 17.54
C LEU A 130 -3.77 3.65 16.02
N SER A 131 -2.82 3.04 15.29
CA SER A 131 -2.72 3.21 13.84
C SER A 131 -3.99 2.75 13.12
N TYR A 132 -4.56 1.61 13.53
CA TYR A 132 -5.83 1.14 12.97
C TYR A 132 -6.99 2.12 13.23
N TRP A 133 -7.15 2.59 14.46
CA TRP A 133 -8.25 3.48 14.80
C TRP A 133 -8.15 4.83 14.09
N ILE A 134 -6.94 5.38 13.96
CA ILE A 134 -6.73 6.61 13.18
C ILE A 134 -7.09 6.37 11.71
N TYR A 135 -6.67 5.25 11.11
CA TYR A 135 -7.03 4.87 9.74
C TYR A 135 -8.55 4.81 9.53
N LEU A 136 -9.25 4.07 10.38
CA LEU A 136 -10.71 3.94 10.29
C LEU A 136 -11.41 5.29 10.45
N CYS A 137 -11.06 6.05 11.49
CA CYS A 137 -11.62 7.38 11.72
C CYS A 137 -11.35 8.36 10.58
N ALA A 138 -10.13 8.34 10.02
CA ALA A 138 -9.77 9.18 8.88
C ALA A 138 -10.56 8.81 7.62
N GLY A 139 -10.75 7.51 7.34
CA GLY A 139 -11.58 7.06 6.23
C GLY A 139 -13.04 7.51 6.37
N LEU A 140 -13.62 7.32 7.54
CA LEU A 140 -14.99 7.79 7.82
C LEU A 140 -15.11 9.32 7.75
N PHE A 141 -14.11 10.04 8.23
CA PHE A 141 -14.04 11.49 8.14
C PHE A 141 -13.99 11.97 6.68
N LEU A 142 -13.18 11.34 5.83
CA LEU A 142 -13.13 11.65 4.39
C LEU A 142 -14.49 11.41 3.71
N TYR A 143 -15.15 10.29 4.01
CA TYR A 143 -16.47 9.99 3.46
C TYR A 143 -17.58 10.90 4.02
N SER A 144 -17.39 11.53 5.18
CA SER A 144 -18.35 12.49 5.73
C SER A 144 -18.56 13.71 4.81
N ALA A 145 -17.61 14.01 3.93
CA ALA A 145 -17.74 15.07 2.92
C ALA A 145 -18.95 14.84 1.99
N PHE A 146 -19.28 13.60 1.66
CA PHE A 146 -20.50 13.30 0.89
C PHE A 146 -21.78 13.58 1.67
N LEU A 147 -21.79 13.32 2.99
CA LEU A 147 -22.97 13.55 3.84
C LEU A 147 -23.33 15.04 3.94
N ILE A 148 -22.34 15.92 3.86
CA ILE A 148 -22.55 17.38 3.86
C ILE A 148 -22.71 17.95 2.46
N GLY A 149 -22.73 17.10 1.41
CA GLY A 149 -22.91 17.51 0.01
C GLY A 149 -21.69 18.17 -0.65
N PHE A 150 -20.52 18.07 -0.05
CA PHE A 150 -19.28 18.67 -0.53
C PHE A 150 -18.16 17.61 -0.68
N GLY A 151 -18.32 16.65 -1.61
CA GLY A 151 -17.26 15.72 -1.94
C GLY A 151 -16.05 16.44 -2.57
N PRO A 152 -14.80 15.98 -2.30
CA PRO A 152 -13.61 16.47 -3.01
C PRO A 152 -13.74 16.19 -4.52
N ASN A 153 -13.30 17.13 -5.36
CA ASN A 153 -13.60 17.15 -6.80
C ASN A 153 -12.41 17.51 -7.70
N VAL A 154 -11.18 17.54 -7.18
CA VAL A 154 -9.98 17.98 -7.91
C VAL A 154 -8.96 16.87 -8.15
N GLY A 155 -9.42 15.64 -8.24
CA GLY A 155 -8.58 14.45 -8.34
C GLY A 155 -7.91 14.09 -7.01
N TRP A 156 -7.42 12.85 -6.90
CA TRP A 156 -6.78 12.35 -5.67
C TRP A 156 -5.46 13.08 -5.34
N PHE A 157 -4.86 13.75 -6.32
CA PHE A 157 -3.62 14.51 -6.21
C PHE A 157 -3.81 15.98 -5.78
N ASN A 158 -5.03 16.51 -5.75
CA ASN A 158 -5.41 17.86 -5.29
C ASN A 158 -4.51 18.99 -5.83
N TYR A 159 -4.29 19.05 -7.14
CA TYR A 159 -3.43 20.06 -7.74
C TYR A 159 -3.94 21.49 -7.55
N VAL A 160 -3.01 22.37 -7.18
CA VAL A 160 -3.25 23.81 -7.22
C VAL A 160 -3.02 24.33 -8.65
N PRO A 161 -3.76 25.35 -9.11
CA PRO A 161 -4.65 26.22 -8.33
C PRO A 161 -6.06 25.68 -8.06
N LEU A 162 -6.49 24.57 -8.68
CA LEU A 162 -7.87 24.08 -8.56
C LEU A 162 -8.28 23.76 -7.11
N ALA A 163 -7.33 23.26 -6.29
CA ALA A 163 -7.55 23.01 -4.87
C ALA A 163 -7.50 24.28 -4.00
N ALA A 164 -7.08 25.43 -4.52
CA ALA A 164 -7.04 26.68 -3.77
C ALA A 164 -8.44 27.25 -3.53
N ARG A 165 -8.58 28.08 -2.50
CA ARG A 165 -9.87 28.61 -2.06
C ARG A 165 -10.55 29.48 -3.13
N ALA A 166 -9.78 30.13 -3.99
CA ALA A 166 -10.30 30.95 -5.09
C ALA A 166 -11.10 30.15 -6.13
N TYR A 167 -10.75 28.86 -6.32
CA TYR A 167 -11.42 27.97 -7.28
C TYR A 167 -12.37 26.98 -6.61
N ASN A 168 -12.14 26.68 -5.34
CA ASN A 168 -12.87 25.69 -4.57
C ASN A 168 -13.07 26.19 -3.12
N ASN A 169 -14.09 26.99 -2.90
CA ASN A 169 -14.31 27.70 -1.64
C ASN A 169 -15.03 26.87 -0.56
N GLY A 170 -15.53 25.67 -0.90
CA GLY A 170 -16.20 24.76 0.00
C GLY A 170 -15.25 24.09 1.01
N PRO A 171 -15.78 23.39 2.02
CA PRO A 171 -14.99 22.67 3.02
C PRO A 171 -14.40 21.35 2.50
N ASN A 172 -14.78 20.89 1.31
CA ASN A 172 -14.41 19.61 0.72
C ASN A 172 -12.88 19.38 0.67
N ILE A 173 -12.12 20.36 0.21
CA ILE A 173 -10.66 20.26 0.15
C ILE A 173 -10.03 20.30 1.54
N ASP A 174 -10.63 21.04 2.49
CA ASP A 174 -10.15 21.08 3.87
C ASP A 174 -10.37 19.74 4.58
N VAL A 175 -11.54 19.11 4.37
CA VAL A 175 -11.81 17.74 4.83
C VAL A 175 -10.81 16.75 4.22
N TYR A 176 -10.54 16.88 2.91
CA TYR A 176 -9.56 16.04 2.26
C TYR A 176 -8.16 16.24 2.86
N ALA A 177 -7.70 17.46 2.99
CA ALA A 177 -6.37 17.79 3.52
C ALA A 177 -6.17 17.25 4.96
N LEU A 178 -7.14 17.48 5.85
CA LEU A 178 -7.09 16.99 7.22
C LEU A 178 -7.19 15.46 7.30
N GLY A 179 -8.03 14.85 6.48
CA GLY A 179 -8.12 13.39 6.38
C GLY A 179 -6.80 12.75 5.93
N MET A 180 -6.11 13.36 4.96
CA MET A 180 -4.82 12.90 4.49
C MET A 180 -3.72 13.03 5.55
N ILE A 181 -3.74 14.11 6.35
CA ILE A 181 -2.82 14.27 7.49
C ILE A 181 -3.06 13.16 8.53
N LEU A 182 -4.31 12.84 8.85
CA LEU A 182 -4.64 11.74 9.76
C LEU A 182 -4.16 10.38 9.23
N LEU A 183 -4.38 10.09 7.95
CA LEU A 183 -3.84 8.88 7.31
C LEU A 183 -2.31 8.84 7.33
N GLY A 184 -1.67 10.00 7.15
CA GLY A 184 -0.22 10.14 7.28
C GLY A 184 0.29 9.78 8.68
N ILE A 185 -0.39 10.24 9.73
CA ILE A 185 -0.07 9.87 11.13
C ILE A 185 -0.23 8.36 11.33
N SER A 186 -1.35 7.78 10.89
CA SER A 186 -1.60 6.33 10.98
C SER A 186 -0.49 5.52 10.33
N THR A 187 -0.13 5.87 9.09
CA THR A 187 0.91 5.16 8.33
C THR A 187 2.29 5.29 8.97
N THR A 188 2.66 6.48 9.43
CA THR A 188 3.96 6.73 10.09
C THR A 188 4.08 5.93 11.38
N VAL A 189 3.04 5.93 12.21
CA VAL A 189 2.97 5.15 13.45
C VAL A 189 3.12 3.65 13.18
N GLY A 190 2.42 3.14 12.15
CA GLY A 190 2.56 1.75 11.69
C GLY A 190 3.97 1.44 11.21
N ALA A 191 4.56 2.31 10.40
CA ALA A 191 5.91 2.12 9.86
C ALA A 191 6.97 2.01 10.96
N VAL A 192 6.92 2.88 11.96
CA VAL A 192 7.81 2.78 13.14
C VAL A 192 7.66 1.42 13.82
N ASN A 193 6.42 0.96 14.02
CA ASN A 193 6.18 -0.30 14.71
C ASN A 193 6.74 -1.51 13.93
N PHE A 194 6.53 -1.57 12.61
CA PHE A 194 7.10 -2.63 11.76
C PHE A 194 8.63 -2.65 11.82
N ILE A 195 9.27 -1.52 11.69
CA ILE A 195 10.74 -1.41 11.72
C ILE A 195 11.30 -1.87 13.09
N VAL A 196 10.71 -1.39 14.19
CA VAL A 196 11.14 -1.78 15.55
C VAL A 196 10.90 -3.28 15.76
N THR A 197 9.78 -3.83 15.30
CA THR A 197 9.49 -5.27 15.38
C THR A 197 10.58 -6.09 14.67
N PHE A 198 10.94 -5.71 13.45
CA PHE A 198 12.00 -6.39 12.71
C PHE A 198 13.36 -6.32 13.41
N LEU A 199 13.72 -5.15 13.90
CA LEU A 199 15.04 -4.96 14.52
C LEU A 199 15.19 -5.67 15.88
N ARG A 200 14.09 -5.80 16.65
CA ARG A 200 14.14 -6.21 18.06
C ARG A 200 13.53 -7.58 18.35
N MET A 201 12.64 -8.10 17.48
CA MET A 201 11.79 -9.24 17.84
C MET A 201 11.94 -10.47 16.94
N ARG A 202 12.93 -10.52 16.07
CA ARG A 202 13.22 -11.73 15.29
C ARG A 202 13.62 -12.88 16.23
N ALA A 203 13.10 -14.06 15.92
CA ALA A 203 13.45 -15.28 16.67
C ALA A 203 14.98 -15.50 16.69
N PRO A 204 15.53 -16.02 17.81
CA PRO A 204 16.94 -16.41 17.88
C PRO A 204 17.31 -17.34 16.72
N GLY A 205 18.42 -17.06 16.03
CA GLY A 205 18.88 -17.83 14.86
C GLY A 205 18.24 -17.44 13.52
N MET A 206 17.27 -16.55 13.49
CA MET A 206 16.75 -16.00 12.26
C MET A 206 17.68 -14.92 11.70
N SER A 207 18.67 -15.36 10.93
CA SER A 207 19.56 -14.46 10.20
C SER A 207 18.84 -13.78 9.03
N ILE A 208 19.40 -12.67 8.57
CA ILE A 208 18.81 -11.80 7.53
C ILE A 208 18.48 -12.55 6.21
N ASN A 209 19.29 -13.55 5.86
CA ASN A 209 19.11 -14.38 4.66
C ASN A 209 18.08 -15.51 4.82
N ARG A 210 17.36 -15.57 5.93
CA ARG A 210 16.26 -16.52 6.21
C ARG A 210 14.91 -15.82 6.34
N VAL A 211 14.88 -14.51 6.18
CA VAL A 211 13.67 -13.69 6.30
C VAL A 211 12.82 -13.86 5.04
N PRO A 212 11.49 -14.14 5.15
CA PRO A 212 10.60 -14.22 3.98
C PRO A 212 10.61 -12.95 3.14
N ILE A 213 10.36 -13.07 1.83
CA ILE A 213 10.37 -11.91 0.92
C ILE A 213 9.24 -10.92 1.23
N LEU A 214 8.10 -11.39 1.73
CA LEU A 214 7.03 -10.50 2.24
C LEU A 214 7.56 -9.54 3.32
N ILE A 215 8.40 -10.04 4.22
CA ILE A 215 9.03 -9.20 5.26
C ILE A 215 9.97 -8.17 4.62
N TRP A 216 10.79 -8.57 3.63
CA TRP A 216 11.65 -7.64 2.89
C TRP A 216 10.84 -6.55 2.19
N GLY A 217 9.79 -6.93 1.47
CA GLY A 217 8.91 -5.98 0.78
C GLY A 217 8.27 -4.99 1.75
N THR A 218 7.70 -5.49 2.85
CA THR A 218 7.02 -4.65 3.84
C THR A 218 8.00 -3.78 4.65
N LEU A 219 9.16 -4.32 5.03
CA LEU A 219 10.21 -3.55 5.74
C LEU A 219 10.69 -2.38 4.90
N THR A 220 11.00 -2.65 3.63
CA THR A 220 11.47 -1.64 2.68
C THR A 220 10.40 -0.58 2.45
N ALA A 221 9.13 -0.98 2.29
CA ALA A 221 7.99 -0.08 2.17
C ALA A 221 7.83 0.82 3.40
N ASN A 222 7.91 0.25 4.61
CA ASN A 222 7.78 1.02 5.84
C ASN A 222 8.97 1.96 6.08
N ALA A 223 10.19 1.56 5.71
CA ALA A 223 11.34 2.46 5.74
C ALA A 223 11.15 3.66 4.80
N ALA A 224 10.61 3.42 3.60
CA ALA A 224 10.27 4.48 2.66
C ALA A 224 9.18 5.42 3.17
N ASN A 225 8.15 4.87 3.81
CA ASN A 225 7.03 5.65 4.36
C ASN A 225 7.47 6.70 5.38
N LEU A 226 8.53 6.45 6.16
CA LEU A 226 9.06 7.44 7.11
C LEU A 226 9.58 8.72 6.44
N PHE A 227 9.94 8.66 5.16
CA PHE A 227 10.41 9.82 4.39
C PHE A 227 9.34 10.36 3.45
N ALA A 228 8.58 9.49 2.82
CA ALA A 228 7.57 9.87 1.82
C ALA A 228 6.33 10.53 2.47
N ILE A 229 5.79 9.93 3.53
CA ILE A 229 4.56 10.42 4.18
C ILE A 229 4.68 11.83 4.75
N PRO A 230 5.79 12.24 5.40
CA PRO A 230 5.96 13.62 5.85
C PRO A 230 5.88 14.64 4.71
N SER A 231 6.36 14.32 3.49
CA SER A 231 6.29 15.22 2.34
C SER A 231 4.84 15.54 1.95
N VAL A 232 3.99 14.54 1.80
CA VAL A 232 2.58 14.76 1.45
C VAL A 232 1.79 15.37 2.60
N SER A 233 2.07 14.98 3.84
CA SER A 233 1.42 15.58 5.02
C SER A 233 1.76 17.07 5.13
N LEU A 234 3.01 17.43 4.85
CA LEU A 234 3.44 18.84 4.79
C LEU A 234 2.71 19.59 3.65
N ALA A 235 2.63 18.97 2.45
CA ALA A 235 1.91 19.59 1.32
C ALA A 235 0.46 19.91 1.68
N PHE A 236 -0.28 18.96 2.25
CA PHE A 236 -1.66 19.19 2.67
C PHE A 236 -1.78 20.18 3.82
N PHE A 237 -0.84 20.20 4.74
CA PHE A 237 -0.81 21.18 5.83
C PHE A 237 -0.60 22.61 5.28
N LEU A 238 0.35 22.80 4.38
CA LEU A 238 0.59 24.09 3.73
C LEU A 238 -0.61 24.55 2.88
N LEU A 239 -1.26 23.62 2.16
CA LEU A 239 -2.50 23.91 1.42
C LEU A 239 -3.62 24.35 2.36
N TRP A 240 -3.78 23.66 3.48
CA TRP A 240 -4.78 24.04 4.48
C TRP A 240 -4.50 25.43 5.07
N MET A 241 -3.23 25.77 5.29
CA MET A 241 -2.83 27.13 5.72
C MET A 241 -3.15 28.17 4.66
N ASP A 242 -2.83 27.92 3.39
CA ASP A 242 -3.16 28.84 2.29
C ASP A 242 -4.66 29.07 2.19
N ARG A 243 -5.46 28.03 2.42
CA ARG A 243 -6.92 28.12 2.36
C ARG A 243 -7.56 28.83 3.54
N ASN A 244 -6.99 28.72 4.75
CA ASN A 244 -7.66 29.12 5.99
C ASN A 244 -6.93 30.22 6.78
N LEU A 245 -5.61 30.39 6.59
CA LEU A 245 -4.80 31.34 7.35
C LEU A 245 -4.21 32.48 6.51
N GLY A 246 -4.53 32.52 5.20
CA GLY A 246 -4.07 33.58 4.31
C GLY A 246 -2.57 33.53 4.00
N THR A 247 -1.95 32.36 4.09
CA THR A 247 -0.60 32.13 3.56
C THR A 247 -0.64 31.94 2.05
N HIS A 248 0.50 31.99 1.37
CA HIS A 248 0.60 31.96 -0.09
C HIS A 248 1.70 31.04 -0.59
N PHE A 249 1.86 29.85 0.02
CA PHE A 249 2.89 28.87 -0.38
C PHE A 249 2.73 28.44 -1.84
N PHE A 250 1.49 28.32 -2.32
CA PHE A 250 1.17 27.82 -3.64
C PHE A 250 0.53 28.87 -4.57
N ASP A 251 0.22 30.06 -4.09
CA ASP A 251 -0.37 31.12 -4.89
C ASP A 251 0.71 31.88 -5.68
N VAL A 252 0.76 31.63 -7.00
CA VAL A 252 1.75 32.24 -7.90
C VAL A 252 1.62 33.76 -7.96
N THR A 253 0.42 34.30 -7.77
CA THR A 253 0.16 35.76 -7.86
C THR A 253 0.73 36.51 -6.64
N ALA A 254 0.92 35.81 -5.54
CA ALA A 254 1.48 36.33 -4.30
C ALA A 254 2.92 35.83 -4.02
N GLY A 255 3.60 35.26 -5.04
CA GLY A 255 4.99 34.83 -4.93
C GLY A 255 5.18 33.37 -4.50
N GLY A 256 4.11 32.59 -4.38
CA GLY A 256 4.15 31.14 -4.16
C GLY A 256 4.43 30.34 -5.43
N SER A 257 4.37 29.01 -5.33
CA SER A 257 4.68 28.11 -6.46
C SER A 257 3.75 26.91 -6.53
N ALA A 258 2.98 26.82 -7.59
CA ALA A 258 2.17 25.62 -7.89
C ALA A 258 3.05 24.38 -8.15
N LEU A 259 4.25 24.58 -8.68
CA LEU A 259 5.22 23.50 -8.89
C LEU A 259 5.71 22.90 -7.58
N LEU A 260 5.82 23.70 -6.51
CA LEU A 260 6.15 23.21 -5.18
C LEU A 260 5.13 22.17 -4.68
N TRP A 261 3.82 22.39 -4.94
CA TRP A 261 2.80 21.39 -4.63
C TRP A 261 3.10 20.05 -5.29
N GLN A 262 3.37 20.07 -6.58
CA GLN A 262 3.62 18.85 -7.36
C GLN A 262 4.87 18.11 -6.88
N HIS A 263 5.95 18.83 -6.57
CA HIS A 263 7.16 18.23 -6.02
C HIS A 263 6.91 17.56 -4.64
N LEU A 264 6.27 18.25 -3.72
CA LEU A 264 5.96 17.71 -2.40
C LEU A 264 5.01 16.51 -2.49
N PHE A 265 4.01 16.58 -3.39
CA PHE A 265 3.07 15.49 -3.59
C PHE A 265 3.75 14.27 -4.22
N TRP A 266 4.52 14.44 -5.31
CA TRP A 266 5.10 13.31 -6.03
C TRP A 266 6.36 12.74 -5.38
N MET A 267 7.08 13.51 -4.56
CA MET A 267 8.12 12.98 -3.68
C MET A 267 7.55 11.94 -2.70
N PHE A 268 6.27 12.01 -2.41
CA PHE A 268 5.50 10.95 -1.76
C PHE A 268 4.94 9.98 -2.79
N GLY A 269 4.25 10.46 -3.82
CA GLY A 269 3.37 9.67 -4.68
C GLY A 269 4.07 8.52 -5.38
N HIS A 270 5.29 8.72 -5.88
CA HIS A 270 6.03 7.66 -6.53
C HIS A 270 6.62 6.62 -5.55
N PRO A 271 7.36 6.98 -4.49
CA PRO A 271 7.76 5.99 -3.48
C PRO A 271 6.58 5.24 -2.88
N TRP A 272 5.42 5.87 -2.74
CA TRP A 272 4.21 5.24 -2.23
C TRP A 272 3.69 4.11 -3.14
N VAL A 273 3.73 4.26 -4.46
CA VAL A 273 3.32 3.16 -5.35
C VAL A 273 4.23 1.94 -5.17
N TYR A 274 5.54 2.14 -4.95
CA TYR A 274 6.43 1.03 -4.60
C TYR A 274 6.18 0.48 -3.20
N ALA A 275 5.78 1.33 -2.25
CA ALA A 275 5.37 0.86 -0.92
C ALA A 275 4.12 -0.03 -0.95
N ILE A 276 3.28 0.10 -1.98
CA ILE A 276 2.16 -0.82 -2.26
C ILE A 276 2.65 -2.05 -3.02
N VAL A 277 3.48 -1.89 -4.04
CA VAL A 277 3.91 -2.96 -4.93
C VAL A 277 4.82 -3.98 -4.24
N LEU A 278 5.83 -3.54 -3.48
CA LEU A 278 6.85 -4.44 -2.93
C LEU A 278 6.34 -5.46 -1.92
N PRO A 279 5.44 -5.14 -0.97
CA PRO A 279 4.85 -6.16 -0.11
C PRO A 279 4.02 -7.18 -0.90
N ALA A 280 3.28 -6.75 -1.91
CA ALA A 280 2.50 -7.63 -2.76
C ALA A 280 3.36 -8.55 -3.62
N MET A 281 4.49 -8.04 -4.17
CA MET A 281 5.54 -8.87 -4.78
C MET A 281 6.11 -9.90 -3.80
N GLY A 282 6.22 -9.51 -2.52
CA GLY A 282 6.58 -10.42 -1.43
C GLY A 282 5.58 -11.55 -1.25
N MET A 283 4.27 -11.25 -1.31
CA MET A 283 3.21 -12.29 -1.25
C MET A 283 3.35 -13.30 -2.39
N VAL A 284 3.59 -12.82 -3.62
CA VAL A 284 3.84 -13.70 -4.77
C VAL A 284 5.10 -14.53 -4.55
N SER A 285 6.19 -13.91 -4.07
CA SER A 285 7.49 -14.57 -3.88
C SER A 285 7.47 -15.65 -2.80
N ASP A 286 6.64 -15.50 -1.78
CA ASP A 286 6.52 -16.50 -0.70
C ASP A 286 5.42 -17.55 -1.02
N GLY A 287 4.34 -17.17 -1.71
CA GLY A 287 3.22 -18.05 -2.00
C GLY A 287 3.44 -18.92 -3.26
N LEU A 288 3.85 -18.34 -4.37
CA LEU A 288 4.00 -19.04 -5.66
C LEU A 288 4.90 -20.28 -5.59
N PRO A 289 6.07 -20.26 -4.91
CA PRO A 289 6.97 -21.41 -4.82
C PRO A 289 6.31 -22.64 -4.20
N VAL A 290 5.41 -22.46 -3.24
CA VAL A 290 4.66 -23.56 -2.60
C VAL A 290 3.84 -24.34 -3.63
N PHE A 291 3.13 -23.64 -4.51
CA PHE A 291 2.33 -24.26 -5.59
C PHE A 291 3.19 -24.79 -6.74
N CYS A 292 4.44 -24.31 -6.87
CA CYS A 292 5.42 -24.86 -7.81
C CYS A 292 6.21 -26.05 -7.22
N ARG A 293 6.00 -26.40 -5.92
CA ARG A 293 6.74 -27.43 -5.20
C ARG A 293 8.25 -27.26 -5.30
N ARG A 294 8.71 -26.01 -5.21
CA ARG A 294 10.12 -25.62 -5.37
C ARG A 294 10.40 -24.33 -4.62
N PRO A 295 11.58 -24.17 -4.00
CA PRO A 295 12.02 -22.88 -3.45
C PRO A 295 12.09 -21.80 -4.53
N LEU A 296 11.89 -20.53 -4.12
CA LEU A 296 12.06 -19.37 -4.98
C LEU A 296 13.46 -19.35 -5.62
N VAL A 297 13.52 -19.25 -6.94
CA VAL A 297 14.78 -19.11 -7.66
C VAL A 297 15.34 -17.72 -7.40
N GLY A 298 16.62 -17.65 -6.97
CA GLY A 298 17.31 -16.38 -6.81
C GLY A 298 16.86 -15.55 -5.61
N TYR A 299 16.47 -16.15 -4.48
CA TYR A 299 16.03 -15.46 -3.26
C TYR A 299 16.86 -14.21 -2.92
N THR A 300 18.19 -14.32 -2.89
CA THR A 300 19.07 -13.19 -2.56
C THR A 300 18.95 -12.06 -3.58
N ALA A 301 18.89 -12.39 -4.87
CA ALA A 301 18.71 -11.39 -5.93
C ALA A 301 17.35 -10.68 -5.79
N VAL A 302 16.28 -11.41 -5.48
CA VAL A 302 14.94 -10.82 -5.26
C VAL A 302 14.93 -9.90 -4.04
N ALA A 303 15.54 -10.31 -2.92
CA ALA A 303 15.63 -9.48 -1.72
C ALA A 303 16.41 -8.18 -1.97
N LEU A 304 17.55 -8.27 -2.64
CA LEU A 304 18.35 -7.09 -3.01
C LEU A 304 17.62 -6.20 -4.03
N ALA A 305 16.97 -6.80 -5.02
CA ALA A 305 16.16 -6.09 -6.00
C ALA A 305 14.98 -5.33 -5.35
N THR A 306 14.33 -5.92 -4.35
CA THR A 306 13.27 -5.26 -3.57
C THR A 306 13.77 -3.96 -2.93
N VAL A 307 14.94 -4.00 -2.28
CA VAL A 307 15.54 -2.79 -1.68
C VAL A 307 15.98 -1.80 -2.77
N ALA A 308 16.64 -2.29 -3.83
CA ALA A 308 17.11 -1.44 -4.93
C ALA A 308 15.97 -0.71 -5.64
N THR A 309 14.83 -1.39 -5.87
CA THR A 309 13.63 -0.77 -6.47
C THR A 309 13.15 0.42 -5.65
N MET A 310 13.09 0.30 -4.32
CA MET A 310 12.65 1.40 -3.47
C MET A 310 13.66 2.55 -3.45
N VAL A 311 14.95 2.26 -3.34
CA VAL A 311 16.01 3.30 -3.36
C VAL A 311 15.95 4.11 -4.65
N LEU A 312 15.85 3.43 -5.80
CA LEU A 312 15.67 4.08 -7.10
C LEU A 312 14.33 4.83 -7.17
N GLY A 313 13.26 4.27 -6.56
CA GLY A 313 11.93 4.87 -6.52
C GLY A 313 11.91 6.27 -5.92
N PHE A 314 12.79 6.59 -4.96
CA PHE A 314 12.95 7.96 -4.48
C PHE A 314 13.64 8.90 -5.47
N GLY A 315 14.34 8.37 -6.47
CA GLY A 315 15.07 9.16 -7.47
C GLY A 315 14.30 9.47 -8.75
N VAL A 316 13.01 9.09 -8.85
CA VAL A 316 12.28 9.14 -10.14
C VAL A 316 10.94 9.88 -10.11
N TRP A 317 10.51 10.46 -8.98
CA TRP A 317 9.18 11.07 -8.84
C TRP A 317 8.84 12.13 -9.89
N VAL A 318 9.85 12.77 -10.49
CA VAL A 318 9.65 13.87 -11.46
C VAL A 318 9.09 13.38 -12.79
N HIS A 319 9.08 12.07 -13.05
CA HIS A 319 8.41 11.56 -14.24
C HIS A 319 6.87 11.78 -14.24
N HIS A 320 6.27 12.03 -13.07
CA HIS A 320 4.88 12.50 -12.97
C HIS A 320 4.69 13.97 -13.33
N MET A 321 5.79 14.67 -13.70
CA MET A 321 5.81 16.13 -13.89
C MET A 321 6.44 16.53 -15.25
N PHE A 322 6.55 15.60 -16.21
CA PHE A 322 7.21 15.87 -17.48
C PHE A 322 6.51 16.94 -18.32
N ALA A 323 5.22 17.15 -18.13
CA ALA A 323 4.43 18.19 -18.81
C ALA A 323 4.39 19.55 -18.09
N THR A 324 5.21 19.75 -17.02
CA THR A 324 5.18 20.99 -16.21
C THR A 324 6.17 22.07 -16.66
N GLY A 325 6.83 21.90 -17.81
CA GLY A 325 7.80 22.87 -18.32
C GLY A 325 9.19 22.78 -17.69
N LEU A 326 9.62 21.61 -17.22
CA LEU A 326 10.93 21.40 -16.63
C LEU A 326 12.08 21.56 -17.64
N PRO A 327 13.30 21.95 -17.17
CA PRO A 327 14.49 22.03 -18.03
C PRO A 327 14.84 20.68 -18.66
N ASN A 328 15.36 20.70 -19.90
CA ASN A 328 15.73 19.48 -20.65
C ASN A 328 16.69 18.55 -19.89
N ILE A 329 17.60 19.11 -19.10
CA ILE A 329 18.54 18.30 -18.30
C ILE A 329 17.79 17.48 -17.23
N SER A 330 16.79 18.06 -16.59
CA SER A 330 15.92 17.37 -15.61
C SER A 330 15.07 16.30 -16.31
N LEU A 331 14.46 16.63 -17.44
CA LEU A 331 13.68 15.69 -18.25
C LEU A 331 14.52 14.47 -18.65
N SER A 332 15.73 14.68 -19.18
CA SER A 332 16.65 13.61 -19.59
C SER A 332 17.10 12.76 -18.41
N PHE A 333 17.47 13.38 -17.28
CA PHE A 333 17.92 12.67 -16.08
C PHE A 333 16.82 11.77 -15.51
N PHE A 334 15.61 12.33 -15.29
CA PHE A 334 14.52 11.58 -14.68
C PHE A 334 13.90 10.55 -15.62
N SER A 335 13.98 10.76 -16.94
CA SER A 335 13.61 9.73 -17.91
C SER A 335 14.57 8.55 -17.84
N ALA A 336 15.88 8.79 -17.87
CA ALA A 336 16.89 7.73 -17.74
C ALA A 336 16.76 6.97 -16.39
N ALA A 337 16.59 7.69 -15.28
CA ALA A 337 16.39 7.08 -13.96
C ALA A 337 15.14 6.21 -13.92
N SER A 338 14.04 6.66 -14.55
CA SER A 338 12.77 5.91 -14.62
C SER A 338 12.87 4.65 -15.47
N ILE A 339 13.73 4.65 -16.47
CA ILE A 339 14.05 3.44 -17.25
C ILE A 339 14.86 2.45 -16.41
N ILE A 340 15.86 2.92 -15.66
CA ILE A 340 16.76 2.07 -14.85
C ILE A 340 15.99 1.29 -13.78
N ILE A 341 14.93 1.84 -13.17
CA ILE A 341 14.16 1.16 -12.13
C ILE A 341 13.45 -0.11 -12.63
N THR A 342 13.29 -0.27 -13.94
CA THR A 342 12.73 -1.48 -14.51
C THR A 342 13.63 -2.70 -14.31
N VAL A 343 14.95 -2.50 -14.18
CA VAL A 343 15.94 -3.59 -14.02
C VAL A 343 15.69 -4.39 -12.73
N PRO A 344 15.71 -3.79 -11.52
CA PRO A 344 15.43 -4.56 -10.31
C PRO A 344 14.00 -5.10 -10.27
N SER A 345 13.00 -4.41 -10.83
CA SER A 345 11.63 -4.92 -10.90
C SER A 345 11.54 -6.19 -11.78
N ALA A 346 12.28 -6.23 -12.89
CA ALA A 346 12.35 -7.39 -13.77
C ALA A 346 13.01 -8.62 -13.10
N VAL A 347 13.93 -8.43 -12.16
CA VAL A 347 14.53 -9.52 -11.38
C VAL A 347 13.46 -10.37 -10.68
N GLY A 348 12.46 -9.73 -10.07
CA GLY A 348 11.33 -10.44 -9.46
C GLY A 348 10.54 -11.28 -10.47
N VAL A 349 10.18 -10.67 -11.60
CA VAL A 349 9.42 -11.34 -12.66
C VAL A 349 10.19 -12.55 -13.20
N PHE A 350 11.48 -12.40 -13.52
CA PHE A 350 12.31 -13.52 -14.00
C PHE A 350 12.49 -14.62 -12.95
N ALA A 351 12.61 -14.25 -11.67
CA ALA A 351 12.70 -15.22 -10.59
C ALA A 351 11.40 -16.07 -10.47
N TRP A 352 10.23 -15.44 -10.61
CA TRP A 352 8.94 -16.16 -10.61
C TRP A 352 8.78 -17.06 -11.84
N LEU A 353 9.09 -16.57 -13.03
CA LEU A 353 9.05 -17.36 -14.26
C LEU A 353 10.01 -18.55 -14.17
N ALA A 354 11.23 -18.35 -13.69
CA ALA A 354 12.20 -19.42 -13.47
C ALA A 354 11.71 -20.44 -12.42
N THR A 355 11.03 -19.99 -11.38
CA THR A 355 10.44 -20.86 -10.34
C THR A 355 9.31 -21.72 -10.91
N ILE A 356 8.44 -21.16 -11.76
CA ILE A 356 7.40 -21.89 -12.47
C ILE A 356 8.02 -22.90 -13.45
N TRP A 357 8.95 -22.43 -14.28
CA TRP A 357 9.57 -23.24 -15.34
C TRP A 357 10.33 -24.46 -14.83
N THR A 358 11.07 -24.28 -13.74
CA THR A 358 11.89 -25.35 -13.16
C THR A 358 11.19 -26.13 -12.04
N GLY A 359 9.96 -25.74 -11.69
CA GLY A 359 9.12 -26.39 -10.69
C GLY A 359 8.14 -27.41 -11.27
N ARG A 360 7.17 -27.78 -10.44
CA ARG A 360 6.03 -28.63 -10.82
C ARG A 360 4.73 -27.93 -10.42
N PRO A 361 4.29 -26.92 -11.20
CA PRO A 361 3.15 -26.09 -10.84
C PRO A 361 1.86 -26.93 -10.71
N VAL A 362 1.10 -26.64 -9.65
CA VAL A 362 -0.23 -27.19 -9.42
C VAL A 362 -1.24 -26.06 -9.63
N PHE A 363 -2.11 -26.23 -10.61
CA PHE A 363 -3.09 -25.22 -11.05
C PHE A 363 -4.28 -25.14 -10.09
N THR A 364 -4.01 -24.65 -8.87
CA THR A 364 -5.02 -24.32 -7.87
C THR A 364 -5.43 -22.86 -7.99
N THR A 365 -6.57 -22.49 -7.39
CA THR A 365 -7.05 -21.09 -7.40
C THR A 365 -5.98 -20.08 -6.95
N PRO A 366 -5.28 -20.25 -5.80
CA PRO A 366 -4.23 -19.31 -5.41
C PRO A 366 -3.06 -19.27 -6.41
N PHE A 367 -2.67 -20.40 -7.00
CA PHE A 367 -1.64 -20.38 -8.05
C PHE A 367 -2.07 -19.53 -9.25
N LEU A 368 -3.32 -19.65 -9.70
CA LEU A 368 -3.83 -18.88 -10.83
C LEU A 368 -3.83 -17.38 -10.55
N PHE A 369 -4.18 -16.96 -9.33
CA PHE A 369 -4.06 -15.54 -8.94
C PHE A 369 -2.61 -15.06 -8.97
N PHE A 370 -1.67 -15.80 -8.41
CA PHE A 370 -0.25 -15.43 -8.44
C PHE A 370 0.33 -15.44 -9.87
N ALA A 371 0.00 -16.42 -10.68
CA ALA A 371 0.47 -16.49 -12.07
C ALA A 371 -0.12 -15.37 -12.93
N SER A 372 -1.42 -15.07 -12.79
CA SER A 372 -2.07 -13.96 -13.50
C SER A 372 -1.48 -12.60 -13.08
N SER A 373 -1.11 -12.45 -11.81
CA SER A 373 -0.46 -11.20 -11.36
C SER A 373 0.87 -10.93 -12.08
N ILE A 374 1.63 -11.98 -12.42
CA ILE A 374 2.88 -11.83 -13.17
C ILE A 374 2.60 -11.25 -14.57
N ILE A 375 1.56 -11.76 -15.25
CA ILE A 375 1.17 -11.30 -16.58
C ILE A 375 0.72 -9.83 -16.52
N LEU A 376 -0.22 -9.52 -15.61
CA LEU A 376 -0.78 -8.18 -15.49
C LEU A 376 0.29 -7.16 -15.06
N PHE A 377 1.16 -7.53 -14.13
CA PHE A 377 2.27 -6.69 -13.70
C PHE A 377 3.28 -6.46 -14.82
N THR A 378 3.54 -7.46 -15.67
CA THR A 378 4.43 -7.28 -16.82
C THR A 378 3.85 -6.27 -17.82
N ILE A 379 2.55 -6.33 -18.12
CA ILE A 379 1.87 -5.35 -18.97
C ILE A 379 1.92 -3.96 -18.32
N GLY A 380 1.63 -3.89 -17.02
CA GLY A 380 1.73 -2.65 -16.23
C GLY A 380 3.15 -2.06 -16.20
N GLY A 381 4.17 -2.92 -16.07
CA GLY A 381 5.57 -2.50 -16.08
C GLY A 381 6.02 -1.97 -17.44
N VAL A 382 5.61 -2.61 -18.55
CA VAL A 382 5.88 -2.12 -19.92
C VAL A 382 5.20 -0.76 -20.15
N SER A 383 3.94 -0.61 -19.76
CA SER A 383 3.25 0.68 -19.87
C SER A 383 3.86 1.76 -18.97
N GLY A 384 4.39 1.38 -17.79
CA GLY A 384 5.15 2.30 -16.92
C GLY A 384 6.49 2.73 -17.51
N PHE A 385 7.19 1.82 -18.18
CA PHE A 385 8.37 2.17 -18.96
C PHE A 385 8.06 3.19 -20.07
N MET A 386 6.92 3.05 -20.75
CA MET A 386 6.47 3.99 -21.77
C MET A 386 6.18 5.38 -21.18
N THR A 387 5.44 5.48 -20.10
CA THR A 387 5.15 6.77 -19.42
C THR A 387 6.39 7.35 -18.71
N GLY A 388 7.38 6.54 -18.37
CA GLY A 388 8.68 7.00 -17.86
C GLY A 388 9.62 7.60 -18.93
N SER A 389 9.23 7.55 -20.21
CA SER A 389 9.98 8.11 -21.33
C SER A 389 9.36 9.43 -21.76
N VAL A 390 10.10 10.54 -21.65
CA VAL A 390 9.58 11.92 -21.92
C VAL A 390 8.85 12.04 -23.25
N PRO A 391 9.41 11.67 -24.43
CA PRO A 391 8.72 11.89 -25.70
C PRO A 391 7.45 11.05 -25.83
N VAL A 392 7.35 9.93 -25.12
CA VAL A 392 6.14 9.10 -25.08
C VAL A 392 5.14 9.66 -24.10
N ASP A 393 5.58 10.08 -22.90
CA ASP A 393 4.71 10.66 -21.89
C ASP A 393 4.01 11.93 -22.36
N TRP A 394 4.69 12.79 -23.12
CA TRP A 394 4.07 13.98 -23.71
C TRP A 394 2.88 13.68 -24.62
N GLN A 395 2.79 12.45 -25.16
CA GLN A 395 1.65 12.00 -25.95
C GLN A 395 0.57 11.30 -25.12
N LEU A 396 0.95 10.77 -23.96
CA LEU A 396 0.11 9.89 -23.15
C LEU A 396 -0.39 10.53 -21.85
N THR A 397 0.30 11.59 -21.36
CA THR A 397 -0.10 12.30 -20.14
C THR A 397 -1.54 12.80 -20.25
N ASP A 398 -2.28 12.76 -19.14
CA ASP A 398 -3.69 13.14 -19.03
C ASP A 398 -4.65 12.36 -19.96
N THR A 399 -4.22 11.21 -20.47
CA THR A 399 -5.07 10.31 -21.26
C THR A 399 -5.47 9.06 -20.47
N TYR A 400 -6.41 8.29 -21.01
CA TYR A 400 -6.81 6.98 -20.44
C TYR A 400 -5.69 5.92 -20.47
N PHE A 401 -4.58 6.16 -21.19
CA PHE A 401 -3.40 5.30 -21.12
C PHE A 401 -2.81 5.27 -19.70
N VAL A 402 -2.76 6.43 -19.02
CA VAL A 402 -2.30 6.51 -17.63
C VAL A 402 -3.25 5.76 -16.71
N VAL A 403 -4.55 5.86 -16.92
CA VAL A 403 -5.56 5.09 -16.18
C VAL A 403 -5.37 3.59 -16.41
N ALA A 404 -5.11 3.16 -17.64
CA ALA A 404 -4.83 1.76 -17.95
C ALA A 404 -3.54 1.28 -17.24
N HIS A 405 -2.45 2.06 -17.30
CA HIS A 405 -1.20 1.76 -16.60
C HIS A 405 -1.44 1.53 -15.11
N ILE A 406 -2.09 2.48 -14.43
CA ILE A 406 -2.37 2.40 -12.98
C ILE A 406 -3.20 1.15 -12.66
N HIS A 407 -4.22 0.81 -13.46
CA HIS A 407 -5.06 -0.35 -13.20
C HIS A 407 -4.32 -1.67 -13.45
N TYR A 408 -3.49 -1.77 -14.50
CA TYR A 408 -2.66 -2.96 -14.71
C TYR A 408 -1.68 -3.18 -13.55
N VAL A 409 -1.08 -2.09 -13.02
CA VAL A 409 -0.18 -2.20 -11.87
C VAL A 409 -0.96 -2.50 -10.59
N LEU A 410 -1.99 -1.71 -10.25
CA LEU A 410 -2.70 -1.86 -8.97
C LEU A 410 -3.52 -3.15 -8.90
N ILE A 411 -4.28 -3.49 -9.95
CA ILE A 411 -5.04 -4.74 -9.95
C ILE A 411 -4.10 -5.92 -10.07
N GLY A 412 -3.11 -5.82 -10.98
CA GLY A 412 -2.18 -6.93 -11.26
C GLY A 412 -1.26 -7.27 -10.11
N ILE A 413 -0.71 -6.29 -9.40
CA ILE A 413 0.27 -6.57 -8.33
C ILE A 413 -0.24 -6.22 -6.92
N ASN A 414 -1.46 -5.76 -6.74
CA ASN A 414 -2.06 -5.61 -5.42
C ASN A 414 -3.29 -6.52 -5.28
N VAL A 415 -4.35 -6.32 -6.06
CA VAL A 415 -5.60 -7.08 -5.89
C VAL A 415 -5.40 -8.59 -6.14
N PHE A 416 -4.76 -8.97 -7.23
CA PHE A 416 -4.55 -10.39 -7.55
C PHE A 416 -3.67 -11.12 -6.53
N PRO A 417 -2.48 -10.60 -6.14
CA PRO A 417 -1.69 -11.21 -5.08
C PRO A 417 -2.41 -11.26 -3.73
N VAL A 418 -3.17 -10.23 -3.37
CA VAL A 418 -3.94 -10.19 -2.12
C VAL A 418 -4.99 -11.29 -2.10
N VAL A 419 -5.74 -11.51 -3.19
CA VAL A 419 -6.70 -12.60 -3.28
C VAL A 419 -5.99 -13.97 -3.26
N GLY A 420 -4.89 -14.13 -3.98
CA GLY A 420 -4.04 -15.32 -3.91
C GLY A 420 -3.53 -15.59 -2.49
N ALA A 421 -3.12 -14.54 -1.78
CA ALA A 421 -2.65 -14.58 -0.41
C ALA A 421 -3.77 -14.95 0.58
N LEU A 422 -5.00 -14.45 0.38
CA LEU A 422 -6.16 -14.85 1.17
C LEU A 422 -6.36 -16.37 1.08
N TYR A 423 -6.41 -16.94 -0.11
CA TYR A 423 -6.50 -18.37 -0.28
C TYR A 423 -5.35 -19.13 0.36
N PHE A 424 -4.12 -18.61 0.22
CA PHE A 424 -2.91 -19.28 0.72
C PHE A 424 -2.81 -19.27 2.24
N TRP A 425 -3.09 -18.12 2.88
CA TRP A 425 -3.00 -17.98 4.33
C TRP A 425 -4.34 -18.13 5.07
N PHE A 426 -5.44 -18.37 4.35
CA PHE A 426 -6.76 -18.56 4.97
C PHE A 426 -6.76 -19.53 6.17
N PRO A 427 -6.03 -20.68 6.13
CA PRO A 427 -5.99 -21.59 7.28
C PRO A 427 -5.30 -21.00 8.52
N LYS A 428 -4.69 -19.80 8.42
CA LYS A 428 -4.06 -19.09 9.54
C LYS A 428 -4.97 -18.04 10.16
N PHE A 429 -5.94 -17.53 9.37
CA PHE A 429 -6.93 -16.56 9.83
C PHE A 429 -8.08 -17.25 10.57
#